data_2a1106df71fdbee4e5e2e88d5af091a4
#
_entry.id   2a1106df71fdbee4e5e2e88d5af091a4
#
_cell.length_a   1.000
_cell.length_b   1.000
_cell.length_c   1.000
_cell.angle_alpha   90.00
_cell.angle_beta   90.00
_cell.angle_gamma   90.00
#
_symmetry.space_group_name_H-M   'P 1'
#
loop_
_entity.id
_entity.type
_entity.pdbx_description
1 polymer ?
#
loop_
_entity_poly.entity_id
_entity_poly.type
_entity_poly.pdbx_seq_one_letter_code
_entity_poly.pdbx_strand_id
1 'polypeptide(L)'
;MITEAQLVEDPTLLLRLFIPALIRNDVEGVGLLLSIYEKQKKQEDDELLIWGNAIIARKNKQLDKSISLYRSLVSRNPKLVFARLQLAIALFENKENEAALEQFDKLKSENLNDNVIDIINKYSELINHQNDWSFNGGIVYLNESNINNSPKLGVNTANWKSTSKPESAEGFSYVGGAEKKLSIYKNYFSLLNFRGKGKYYWDNSKYNEISSRVKVGFGYKDLTNEVLFLPFVEYSWNPNKNQQNSSTFHRYSNAIGTEAEINNWLNKQWKNSLSVELSRQSYHKTKLLDGNVYSVSDTLLYISNSNQYWFSGIDFYHKEAKSKANAFDRFSVRAGWGQEWLQGISTRFQVGYAKRIYQGAIAEENNYWVPDFYKKPQKNDEYSVYITLWNRNFYFYGITPKITWAYQKIDSSNLFYSYDKNNFYLEFSKYF
;
A
#
# COMPACT_ATOMS: atom_id res chain seq x y z
N MET A 1 17.46 31.61 -40.56
CA MET A 1 16.58 30.45 -40.35
C MET A 1 17.45 29.21 -40.38
N ILE A 2 17.41 28.35 -39.36
CA ILE A 2 18.23 27.12 -39.33
C ILE A 2 17.54 26.09 -40.22
N THR A 3 18.29 25.45 -41.11
CA THR A 3 17.76 24.42 -42.04
C THR A 3 17.98 23.00 -41.49
N GLU A 4 17.21 22.04 -41.97
CA GLU A 4 17.38 20.62 -41.60
C GLU A 4 18.80 20.11 -41.96
N ALA A 5 19.34 20.55 -43.10
CA ALA A 5 20.69 20.20 -43.54
C ALA A 5 21.76 20.62 -42.53
N GLN A 6 21.65 21.86 -42.00
CA GLN A 6 22.57 22.36 -40.98
C GLN A 6 22.48 21.59 -39.68
N LEU A 7 21.30 21.10 -39.30
CA LEU A 7 21.11 20.27 -38.11
C LEU A 7 21.66 18.85 -38.28
N VAL A 8 21.62 18.31 -39.50
CA VAL A 8 22.23 17.02 -39.84
C VAL A 8 23.78 17.10 -39.81
N GLU A 9 24.33 18.23 -40.29
CA GLU A 9 25.77 18.44 -40.35
C GLU A 9 26.41 18.82 -39.00
N ASP A 10 25.63 19.45 -38.09
CA ASP A 10 26.09 19.87 -36.75
C ASP A 10 25.30 19.20 -35.64
N PRO A 11 25.75 18.00 -35.14
CA PRO A 11 25.14 17.31 -34.02
C PRO A 11 25.08 18.14 -32.72
N THR A 12 26.03 19.05 -32.52
CA THR A 12 26.09 19.90 -31.33
C THR A 12 24.98 20.96 -31.36
N LEU A 13 24.72 21.55 -32.52
CA LEU A 13 23.63 22.48 -32.72
C LEU A 13 22.28 21.77 -32.53
N LEU A 14 22.14 20.56 -33.07
CA LEU A 14 20.93 19.75 -32.87
C LEU A 14 20.65 19.52 -31.38
N LEU A 15 21.64 19.09 -30.59
CA LEU A 15 21.48 18.87 -29.15
C LEU A 15 21.14 20.14 -28.38
N ARG A 16 21.78 21.30 -28.77
CA ARG A 16 21.47 22.60 -28.16
C ARG A 16 20.03 23.06 -28.36
N LEU A 17 19.34 22.58 -29.38
CA LEU A 17 17.95 22.86 -29.64
C LEU A 17 17.04 21.77 -29.06
N PHE A 18 17.44 20.50 -29.18
CA PHE A 18 16.60 19.34 -28.80
C PHE A 18 16.43 19.21 -27.28
N ILE A 19 17.51 19.35 -26.50
CA ILE A 19 17.44 19.23 -25.04
C ILE A 19 16.51 20.31 -24.43
N PRO A 20 16.61 21.61 -24.76
CA PRO A 20 15.65 22.61 -24.29
C PRO A 20 14.20 22.33 -24.73
N ALA A 21 13.99 21.81 -25.94
CA ALA A 21 12.64 21.43 -26.42
C ALA A 21 12.05 20.29 -25.58
N LEU A 22 12.85 19.27 -25.24
CA LEU A 22 12.43 18.17 -24.34
C LEU A 22 12.09 18.70 -22.96
N ILE A 23 12.95 19.54 -22.36
CA ILE A 23 12.75 20.11 -21.02
C ILE A 23 11.48 20.97 -20.96
N ARG A 24 11.23 21.80 -21.99
CA ARG A 24 10.06 22.68 -22.09
C ARG A 24 8.80 21.94 -22.51
N ASN A 25 8.92 20.65 -22.87
CA ASN A 25 7.84 19.86 -23.45
C ASN A 25 7.23 20.53 -24.69
N ASP A 26 8.10 21.11 -25.52
CA ASP A 26 7.71 21.72 -26.81
C ASP A 26 7.44 20.61 -27.83
N VAL A 27 6.16 20.26 -27.94
CA VAL A 27 5.70 19.11 -28.72
C VAL A 27 6.01 19.27 -30.22
N GLU A 28 5.93 20.49 -30.76
CA GLU A 28 6.20 20.77 -32.18
C GLU A 28 7.70 20.72 -32.45
N GLY A 29 8.48 21.41 -31.61
CA GLY A 29 9.94 21.40 -31.69
C GLY A 29 10.50 19.99 -31.53
N VAL A 30 10.01 19.22 -30.55
CA VAL A 30 10.40 17.80 -30.36
C VAL A 30 10.04 16.98 -31.59
N GLY A 31 8.84 17.14 -32.18
CA GLY A 31 8.43 16.37 -33.35
C GLY A 31 9.34 16.58 -34.56
N LEU A 32 9.80 17.79 -34.77
CA LEU A 32 10.75 18.14 -35.86
C LEU A 32 12.16 17.60 -35.58
N LEU A 33 12.67 17.85 -34.37
CA LEU A 33 14.07 17.53 -34.03
C LEU A 33 14.29 16.04 -33.78
N LEU A 34 13.27 15.32 -33.27
CA LEU A 34 13.34 13.89 -33.00
C LEU A 34 13.63 13.09 -34.29
N SER A 35 12.96 13.39 -35.40
CA SER A 35 13.18 12.69 -36.67
C SER A 35 14.59 12.87 -37.22
N ILE A 36 15.20 14.03 -36.99
CA ILE A 36 16.58 14.31 -37.39
C ILE A 36 17.55 13.58 -36.45
N TYR A 37 17.27 13.59 -35.16
CA TYR A 37 18.11 12.93 -34.15
C TYR A 37 18.10 11.41 -34.30
N GLU A 38 16.94 10.77 -34.62
CA GLU A 38 16.82 9.33 -34.90
C GLU A 38 17.68 8.90 -36.09
N LYS A 39 17.78 9.71 -37.14
CA LYS A 39 18.63 9.40 -38.29
C LYS A 39 20.12 9.37 -37.97
N GLN A 40 20.54 10.15 -36.96
CA GLN A 40 21.94 10.25 -36.53
C GLN A 40 22.33 9.19 -35.51
N LYS A 41 21.38 8.76 -34.66
CA LYS A 41 21.59 7.79 -33.59
C LYS A 41 20.87 6.48 -33.92
N LYS A 42 21.64 5.42 -34.04
CA LYS A 42 21.12 4.07 -34.32
C LYS A 42 20.80 3.25 -33.06
N GLN A 43 20.92 3.83 -31.86
CA GLN A 43 20.66 3.11 -30.61
C GLN A 43 19.26 3.44 -30.10
N GLU A 44 18.36 2.46 -30.12
CA GLU A 44 17.00 2.57 -29.60
C GLU A 44 16.95 2.91 -28.10
N ASP A 45 18.03 2.65 -27.37
CA ASP A 45 18.18 2.85 -25.93
C ASP A 45 18.70 4.24 -25.52
N ASP A 46 18.78 5.20 -26.44
CA ASP A 46 19.20 6.57 -26.14
C ASP A 46 18.14 7.30 -25.30
N GLU A 47 18.55 7.90 -24.17
CA GLU A 47 17.64 8.58 -23.24
C GLU A 47 16.87 9.73 -23.90
N LEU A 48 17.49 10.46 -24.83
CA LEU A 48 16.83 11.56 -25.52
C LEU A 48 15.80 11.07 -26.53
N LEU A 49 16.05 9.92 -27.18
CA LEU A 49 15.07 9.27 -28.05
C LEU A 49 13.87 8.76 -27.22
N ILE A 50 14.11 8.10 -26.10
CA ILE A 50 13.05 7.66 -25.19
C ILE A 50 12.21 8.85 -24.73
N TRP A 51 12.86 9.97 -24.37
CA TRP A 51 12.14 11.17 -23.91
C TRP A 51 11.31 11.79 -25.02
N GLY A 52 11.89 11.99 -26.20
CA GLY A 52 11.17 12.53 -27.37
C GLY A 52 9.98 11.66 -27.74
N ASN A 53 10.17 10.34 -27.82
CA ASN A 53 9.11 9.38 -28.11
C ASN A 53 8.00 9.39 -27.03
N ALA A 54 8.35 9.61 -25.76
CA ALA A 54 7.36 9.73 -24.69
C ALA A 54 6.45 10.97 -24.88
N ILE A 55 7.04 12.12 -25.26
CA ILE A 55 6.31 13.35 -25.56
C ILE A 55 5.35 13.12 -26.75
N ILE A 56 5.86 12.54 -27.84
CA ILE A 56 5.03 12.28 -29.04
C ILE A 56 3.93 11.27 -28.77
N ALA A 57 4.22 10.20 -28.00
CA ALA A 57 3.19 9.23 -27.60
C ALA A 57 2.06 9.91 -26.81
N ARG A 58 2.39 10.82 -25.89
CA ARG A 58 1.40 11.60 -25.13
C ARG A 58 0.57 12.51 -26.02
N LYS A 59 1.19 13.23 -26.97
CA LYS A 59 0.48 14.03 -27.98
C LYS A 59 -0.56 13.20 -28.73
N ASN A 60 -0.18 11.98 -29.10
CA ASN A 60 -1.00 11.06 -29.86
C ASN A 60 -2.03 10.30 -28.97
N LYS A 61 -2.19 10.68 -27.69
CA LYS A 61 -3.10 10.04 -26.72
C LYS A 61 -2.77 8.57 -26.44
N GLN A 62 -1.57 8.11 -26.73
CA GLN A 62 -1.03 6.79 -26.39
C GLN A 62 -0.47 6.83 -24.97
N LEU A 63 -1.33 7.06 -23.96
CA LEU A 63 -0.91 7.37 -22.59
C LEU A 63 -0.15 6.23 -21.95
N ASP A 64 -0.57 4.98 -22.08
CA ASP A 64 0.15 3.82 -21.53
C ASP A 64 1.58 3.71 -22.08
N LYS A 65 1.74 3.94 -23.39
CA LYS A 65 3.08 3.96 -24.03
C LYS A 65 3.93 5.11 -23.49
N SER A 66 3.36 6.32 -23.40
CA SER A 66 4.04 7.48 -22.84
C SER A 66 4.50 7.24 -21.41
N ILE A 67 3.62 6.73 -20.55
CA ILE A 67 3.92 6.39 -19.15
C ILE A 67 5.04 5.35 -19.07
N SER A 68 4.99 4.29 -19.88
CA SER A 68 6.03 3.27 -19.93
C SER A 68 7.39 3.85 -20.32
N LEU A 69 7.43 4.72 -21.32
CA LEU A 69 8.66 5.39 -21.77
C LEU A 69 9.21 6.35 -20.69
N TYR A 70 8.36 7.18 -20.05
CA TYR A 70 8.80 8.03 -18.94
C TYR A 70 9.25 7.23 -17.73
N ARG A 71 8.61 6.11 -17.40
CA ARG A 71 9.06 5.19 -16.33
C ARG A 71 10.44 4.61 -16.64
N SER A 72 10.68 4.17 -17.88
CA SER A 72 11.99 3.71 -18.34
C SER A 72 13.04 4.81 -18.19
N LEU A 73 12.74 6.04 -18.63
CA LEU A 73 13.65 7.17 -18.54
C LEU A 73 14.00 7.53 -17.08
N VAL A 74 12.99 7.65 -16.20
CA VAL A 74 13.17 7.93 -14.76
C VAL A 74 13.89 6.77 -14.05
N SER A 75 13.74 5.53 -14.52
CA SER A 75 14.44 4.39 -13.95
C SER A 75 15.93 4.37 -14.27
N ARG A 76 16.31 4.86 -15.46
CA ARG A 76 17.72 5.01 -15.90
C ARG A 76 18.39 6.20 -15.22
N ASN A 77 17.66 7.30 -15.16
CA ASN A 77 18.16 8.55 -14.57
C ASN A 77 17.12 9.15 -13.60
N PRO A 78 17.10 8.69 -12.35
CA PRO A 78 16.12 9.15 -11.34
C PRO A 78 16.21 10.64 -11.01
N LYS A 79 17.31 11.31 -11.36
CA LYS A 79 17.51 12.76 -11.14
C LYS A 79 16.89 13.64 -12.22
N LEU A 80 16.32 13.07 -13.27
CA LEU A 80 15.63 13.82 -14.32
C LEU A 80 14.28 14.34 -13.82
N VAL A 81 14.32 15.47 -13.07
CA VAL A 81 13.15 16.12 -12.47
C VAL A 81 12.06 16.40 -13.49
N PHE A 82 12.40 16.94 -14.67
CA PHE A 82 11.41 17.26 -15.71
C PHE A 82 10.77 16.03 -16.33
N ALA A 83 11.51 14.91 -16.50
CA ALA A 83 10.93 13.66 -16.98
C ALA A 83 9.97 13.06 -15.94
N ARG A 84 10.30 13.15 -14.65
CA ARG A 84 9.40 12.72 -13.55
C ARG A 84 8.15 13.61 -13.48
N LEU A 85 8.28 14.90 -13.72
CA LEU A 85 7.13 15.80 -13.79
C LEU A 85 6.20 15.42 -14.96
N GLN A 86 6.77 15.13 -16.14
CA GLN A 86 5.96 14.68 -17.29
C GLN A 86 5.34 13.31 -17.05
N LEU A 87 6.03 12.40 -16.36
CA LEU A 87 5.45 11.14 -15.90
C LEU A 87 4.21 11.37 -15.03
N ALA A 88 4.33 12.24 -14.01
CA ALA A 88 3.22 12.57 -13.13
C ALA A 88 2.01 13.15 -13.89
N ILE A 89 2.26 14.03 -14.84
CA ILE A 89 1.19 14.62 -15.67
C ILE A 89 0.56 13.55 -16.60
N ALA A 90 1.37 12.66 -17.21
CA ALA A 90 0.86 11.59 -18.05
C ALA A 90 -0.01 10.58 -17.24
N LEU A 91 0.38 10.26 -16.02
CA LEU A 91 -0.39 9.46 -15.07
C LEU A 91 -1.74 10.12 -14.74
N PHE A 92 -1.74 11.43 -14.45
CA PHE A 92 -2.96 12.20 -14.22
C PHE A 92 -3.90 12.16 -15.44
N GLU A 93 -3.38 12.37 -16.64
CA GLU A 93 -4.17 12.28 -17.89
C GLU A 93 -4.74 10.87 -18.11
N ASN A 94 -4.00 9.83 -17.67
CA ASN A 94 -4.45 8.43 -17.73
C ASN A 94 -5.38 8.04 -16.56
N LYS A 95 -5.80 9.00 -15.72
CA LYS A 95 -6.66 8.79 -14.56
C LYS A 95 -6.01 7.97 -13.43
N GLU A 96 -4.71 7.80 -13.44
CA GLU A 96 -3.94 7.15 -12.39
C GLU A 96 -3.54 8.16 -11.30
N ASN A 97 -4.55 8.75 -10.66
CA ASN A 97 -4.40 9.90 -9.76
C ASN A 97 -3.50 9.65 -8.57
N GLU A 98 -3.60 8.48 -7.91
CA GLU A 98 -2.74 8.12 -6.76
C GLU A 98 -1.27 7.99 -7.18
N ALA A 99 -1.01 7.37 -8.34
CA ALA A 99 0.34 7.27 -8.88
C ALA A 99 0.90 8.64 -9.29
N ALA A 100 0.05 9.52 -9.83
CA ALA A 100 0.43 10.90 -10.14
C ALA A 100 0.81 11.69 -8.88
N LEU A 101 -0.02 11.62 -7.82
CA LEU A 101 0.26 12.26 -6.53
C LEU A 101 1.57 11.75 -5.91
N GLU A 102 1.83 10.44 -5.96
CA GLU A 102 3.10 9.88 -5.48
C GLU A 102 4.32 10.50 -6.19
N GLN A 103 4.25 10.69 -7.51
CA GLN A 103 5.34 11.34 -8.25
C GLN A 103 5.46 12.83 -7.92
N PHE A 104 4.35 13.55 -7.73
CA PHE A 104 4.35 14.94 -7.30
C PHE A 104 4.94 15.11 -5.90
N ASP A 105 4.60 14.22 -4.96
CA ASP A 105 5.13 14.25 -3.59
C ASP A 105 6.65 14.00 -3.57
N LYS A 106 7.14 13.05 -4.39
CA LYS A 106 8.57 12.83 -4.58
C LYS A 106 9.28 14.06 -5.16
N LEU A 107 8.65 14.75 -6.11
CA LEU A 107 9.18 15.96 -6.69
C LEU A 107 9.26 17.11 -5.67
N LYS A 108 8.24 17.28 -4.82
CA LYS A 108 8.24 18.31 -3.77
C LYS A 108 9.42 18.19 -2.79
N SER A 109 9.95 16.96 -2.61
CA SER A 109 11.13 16.75 -1.76
C SER A 109 12.44 17.24 -2.36
N GLU A 110 12.46 17.56 -3.67
CA GLU A 110 13.62 18.11 -4.38
C GLU A 110 13.68 19.64 -4.28
N ASN A 111 14.85 20.19 -4.56
CA ASN A 111 15.04 21.64 -4.62
C ASN A 111 14.58 22.18 -5.98
N LEU A 112 13.30 22.49 -6.09
CA LEU A 112 12.65 22.96 -7.32
C LEU A 112 12.50 24.47 -7.32
N ASN A 113 12.45 25.06 -8.52
CA ASN A 113 12.04 26.45 -8.68
C ASN A 113 10.52 26.61 -8.46
N ASP A 114 10.08 27.82 -8.12
CA ASP A 114 8.69 28.12 -7.77
C ASP A 114 7.72 27.79 -8.92
N ASN A 115 8.10 28.01 -10.17
CA ASN A 115 7.23 27.67 -11.32
C ASN A 115 6.89 26.19 -11.41
N VAL A 116 7.83 25.31 -11.10
CA VAL A 116 7.58 23.85 -11.09
C VAL A 116 6.71 23.47 -9.89
N ILE A 117 6.93 24.11 -8.74
CA ILE A 117 6.10 23.91 -7.55
C ILE A 117 4.65 24.34 -7.84
N ASP A 118 4.44 25.46 -8.51
CA ASP A 118 3.10 25.94 -8.88
C ASP A 118 2.39 24.96 -9.82
N ILE A 119 3.11 24.39 -10.80
CA ILE A 119 2.55 23.34 -11.66
C ILE A 119 2.13 22.13 -10.84
N ILE A 120 2.99 21.64 -9.95
CA ILE A 120 2.69 20.49 -9.09
C ILE A 120 1.46 20.77 -8.23
N ASN A 121 1.39 21.94 -7.59
CA ASN A 121 0.27 22.32 -6.75
C ASN A 121 -1.04 22.38 -7.55
N LYS A 122 -1.01 22.98 -8.74
CA LYS A 122 -2.18 23.05 -9.63
C LYS A 122 -2.72 21.67 -10.01
N TYR A 123 -1.86 20.73 -10.39
CA TYR A 123 -2.28 19.37 -10.70
C TYR A 123 -2.79 18.62 -9.45
N SER A 124 -2.13 18.82 -8.30
CA SER A 124 -2.57 18.24 -7.03
C SER A 124 -3.96 18.76 -6.63
N GLU A 125 -4.24 20.05 -6.81
CA GLU A 125 -5.57 20.62 -6.59
C GLU A 125 -6.62 20.05 -7.56
N LEU A 126 -6.28 19.95 -8.86
CA LEU A 126 -7.18 19.34 -9.83
C LEU A 126 -7.57 17.91 -9.43
N ILE A 127 -6.62 17.11 -8.96
CA ILE A 127 -6.89 15.75 -8.47
C ILE A 127 -7.77 15.80 -7.21
N ASN A 128 -7.47 16.69 -6.26
CA ASN A 128 -8.22 16.78 -5.01
C ASN A 128 -9.68 17.19 -5.21
N HIS A 129 -9.97 17.98 -6.24
CA HIS A 129 -11.32 18.46 -6.55
C HIS A 129 -12.08 17.58 -7.55
N GLN A 130 -11.52 16.44 -7.98
CA GLN A 130 -12.26 15.51 -8.83
C GLN A 130 -13.41 14.87 -8.06
N ASN A 131 -14.59 14.89 -8.67
CA ASN A 131 -15.82 14.28 -8.15
C ASN A 131 -16.11 12.91 -8.79
N ASP A 132 -15.14 12.33 -9.45
CA ASP A 132 -15.28 11.05 -10.14
C ASP A 132 -15.24 9.88 -9.14
N TRP A 133 -15.75 8.73 -9.56
CA TRP A 133 -15.50 7.48 -8.89
C TRP A 133 -14.02 7.11 -9.02
N SER A 134 -13.40 6.72 -7.93
CA SER A 134 -12.12 6.03 -7.95
C SER A 134 -12.33 4.57 -7.57
N PHE A 135 -11.60 3.69 -8.24
CA PHE A 135 -11.64 2.25 -7.99
C PHE A 135 -10.24 1.76 -7.68
N ASN A 136 -10.15 0.79 -6.79
CA ASN A 136 -8.90 0.10 -6.55
C ASN A 136 -9.14 -1.40 -6.49
N GLY A 137 -8.13 -2.16 -6.87
CA GLY A 137 -8.19 -3.61 -6.83
C GLY A 137 -6.80 -4.20 -6.72
N GLY A 138 -6.70 -5.35 -6.07
CA GLY A 138 -5.45 -6.07 -5.94
C GLY A 138 -5.66 -7.53 -5.65
N ILE A 139 -4.73 -8.34 -6.13
CA ILE A 139 -4.63 -9.77 -5.86
C ILE A 139 -3.21 -10.04 -5.39
N VAL A 140 -3.09 -10.82 -4.31
CA VAL A 140 -1.81 -11.25 -3.77
C VAL A 140 -1.82 -12.77 -3.69
N TYR A 141 -0.91 -13.41 -4.40
CA TYR A 141 -0.67 -14.85 -4.22
C TYR A 141 -0.08 -15.08 -2.83
N LEU A 142 -0.63 -16.05 -2.13
CA LEU A 142 -0.29 -16.44 -0.77
C LEU A 142 0.32 -17.84 -0.79
N ASN A 143 1.49 -17.98 -0.20
CA ASN A 143 2.08 -19.26 0.17
C ASN A 143 2.40 -19.18 1.67
N GLU A 144 1.49 -19.71 2.49
CA GLU A 144 1.58 -19.67 3.94
C GLU A 144 2.04 -21.01 4.50
N SER A 145 3.17 -21.00 5.22
CA SER A 145 3.79 -22.21 5.76
C SER A 145 3.19 -22.68 7.09
N ASN A 146 2.45 -21.80 7.78
CA ASN A 146 1.84 -22.07 9.09
C ASN A 146 0.56 -21.24 9.26
N ILE A 147 -0.48 -21.57 8.50
CA ILE A 147 -1.73 -20.79 8.49
C ILE A 147 -2.54 -20.95 9.79
N ASN A 148 -2.42 -22.08 10.47
CA ASN A 148 -3.10 -22.34 11.73
C ASN A 148 -2.35 -21.75 12.94
N ASN A 149 -1.23 -21.06 12.73
CA ASN A 149 -0.37 -20.47 13.79
C ASN A 149 0.01 -21.49 14.87
N SER A 150 0.27 -22.73 14.47
CA SER A 150 0.63 -23.83 15.34
C SER A 150 2.07 -23.69 15.84
N PRO A 151 2.40 -24.10 17.08
CA PRO A 151 3.76 -24.20 17.55
C PRO A 151 4.54 -25.25 16.75
N LYS A 152 5.88 -25.22 16.85
CA LYS A 152 6.71 -26.27 16.28
C LYS A 152 6.32 -27.63 16.86
N LEU A 153 6.33 -28.64 16.00
CA LEU A 153 6.01 -30.01 16.43
C LEU A 153 6.91 -30.45 17.61
N GLY A 154 6.29 -31.03 18.63
CA GLY A 154 7.03 -31.55 19.78
C GLY A 154 7.33 -30.55 20.89
N VAL A 155 6.85 -29.30 20.77
CA VAL A 155 6.88 -28.37 21.92
C VAL A 155 6.17 -29.04 23.08
N ASN A 156 6.87 -29.18 24.21
CA ASN A 156 6.34 -29.78 25.43
C ASN A 156 6.64 -28.92 26.65
N THR A 157 5.80 -29.06 27.65
CA THR A 157 6.04 -28.66 29.02
C THR A 157 5.99 -29.93 29.87
N ALA A 158 6.51 -29.94 31.09
CA ALA A 158 6.73 -31.14 31.91
C ALA A 158 5.71 -32.30 31.76
N ASN A 159 4.45 -32.02 31.50
CA ASN A 159 3.38 -33.02 31.40
C ASN A 159 2.51 -32.91 30.13
N TRP A 160 2.84 -31.97 29.18
CA TRP A 160 1.99 -31.67 28.04
C TRP A 160 2.82 -31.51 26.77
N LYS A 161 2.42 -32.21 25.72
CA LYS A 161 3.06 -32.14 24.39
C LYS A 161 2.08 -31.64 23.36
N SER A 162 2.50 -30.70 22.52
CA SER A 162 1.69 -30.27 21.38
C SER A 162 1.59 -31.40 20.37
N THR A 163 0.37 -31.75 20.01
CA THR A 163 0.06 -32.65 18.89
C THR A 163 -0.30 -31.87 17.62
N SER A 164 -0.48 -30.54 17.75
CA SER A 164 -0.79 -29.67 16.62
C SER A 164 0.45 -29.54 15.72
N LYS A 165 0.21 -29.57 14.42
CA LYS A 165 1.24 -29.38 13.38
C LYS A 165 0.97 -28.12 12.61
N PRO A 166 2.00 -27.40 12.16
CA PRO A 166 1.84 -26.33 11.17
C PRO A 166 1.11 -26.86 9.94
N GLU A 167 0.08 -26.15 9.50
CA GLU A 167 -0.63 -26.42 8.25
C GLU A 167 -0.19 -25.37 7.22
N SER A 168 0.16 -25.83 6.03
CA SER A 168 0.39 -24.94 4.91
C SER A 168 -0.92 -24.63 4.18
N ALA A 169 -0.96 -23.53 3.49
CA ALA A 169 -2.06 -23.18 2.61
C ALA A 169 -1.59 -22.31 1.45
N GLU A 170 -2.08 -22.62 0.27
CA GLU A 170 -1.85 -21.85 -0.94
C GLU A 170 -3.14 -21.24 -1.45
N GLY A 171 -3.04 -20.01 -1.93
CA GLY A 171 -4.22 -19.30 -2.37
C GLY A 171 -3.93 -17.88 -2.82
N PHE A 172 -4.93 -17.05 -2.74
CA PHE A 172 -4.77 -15.62 -2.96
C PHE A 172 -5.64 -14.81 -2.00
N SER A 173 -5.14 -13.67 -1.59
CA SER A 173 -5.97 -12.61 -1.04
C SER A 173 -6.36 -11.64 -2.14
N TYR A 174 -7.53 -11.07 -1.99
CA TYR A 174 -8.05 -10.07 -2.91
C TYR A 174 -8.63 -8.90 -2.14
N VAL A 175 -8.52 -7.72 -2.74
CA VAL A 175 -9.14 -6.49 -2.27
C VAL A 175 -9.75 -5.77 -3.46
N GLY A 176 -10.93 -5.19 -3.27
CA GLY A 176 -11.56 -4.30 -4.22
C GLY A 176 -12.23 -3.17 -3.48
N GLY A 177 -12.15 -1.98 -4.02
CA GLY A 177 -12.77 -0.80 -3.43
C GLY A 177 -13.31 0.15 -4.47
N ALA A 178 -14.30 0.92 -4.07
CA ALA A 178 -14.86 2.02 -4.81
C ALA A 178 -15.04 3.21 -3.87
N GLU A 179 -14.63 4.37 -4.30
CA GLU A 179 -14.74 5.61 -3.55
C GLU A 179 -15.37 6.70 -4.40
N LYS A 180 -16.27 7.46 -3.81
CA LYS A 180 -16.89 8.63 -4.41
C LYS A 180 -16.71 9.81 -3.49
N LYS A 181 -16.01 10.84 -3.96
CA LYS A 181 -15.97 12.16 -3.34
C LYS A 181 -17.00 13.06 -3.98
N LEU A 182 -17.72 13.83 -3.17
CA LEU A 182 -18.68 14.82 -3.60
C LEU A 182 -18.30 16.14 -2.92
N SER A 183 -17.79 17.10 -3.69
CA SER A 183 -17.46 18.43 -3.20
C SER A 183 -18.73 19.12 -2.70
N ILE A 184 -18.67 19.67 -1.50
CA ILE A 184 -19.77 20.42 -0.86
C ILE A 184 -19.51 21.92 -0.99
N TYR A 185 -18.36 22.37 -0.49
CA TYR A 185 -17.97 23.76 -0.52
C TYR A 185 -16.45 23.89 -0.35
N LYS A 186 -15.77 24.57 -1.29
CA LYS A 186 -14.30 24.73 -1.28
C LYS A 186 -13.61 23.37 -1.06
N ASN A 187 -12.88 23.24 0.03
CA ASN A 187 -12.10 22.07 0.41
C ASN A 187 -12.89 21.01 1.18
N TYR A 188 -14.19 21.26 1.46
CA TYR A 188 -15.05 20.30 2.16
C TYR A 188 -15.78 19.39 1.17
N PHE A 189 -15.84 18.11 1.50
CA PHE A 189 -16.48 17.09 0.69
C PHE A 189 -17.16 16.03 1.55
N SER A 190 -18.14 15.34 0.98
CA SER A 190 -18.63 14.08 1.50
C SER A 190 -17.94 12.91 0.81
N LEU A 191 -17.83 11.79 1.50
CA LEU A 191 -17.17 10.60 1.04
C LEU A 191 -18.09 9.39 1.21
N LEU A 192 -18.23 8.62 0.14
CA LEU A 192 -18.75 7.25 0.18
C LEU A 192 -17.62 6.30 -0.23
N ASN A 193 -17.29 5.35 0.64
CA ASN A 193 -16.26 4.37 0.38
C ASN A 193 -16.81 2.96 0.64
N PHE A 194 -16.66 2.09 -0.34
CA PHE A 194 -16.92 0.66 -0.25
C PHE A 194 -15.62 -0.11 -0.37
N ARG A 195 -15.38 -1.08 0.48
CA ARG A 195 -14.21 -1.95 0.43
C ARG A 195 -14.59 -3.39 0.72
N GLY A 196 -14.30 -4.27 -0.23
CA GLY A 196 -14.38 -5.73 -0.08
C GLY A 196 -12.97 -6.32 -0.04
N LYS A 197 -12.75 -7.29 0.82
CA LYS A 197 -11.50 -8.05 0.88
C LYS A 197 -11.77 -9.50 1.30
N GLY A 198 -10.87 -10.40 0.93
CA GLY A 198 -10.97 -11.78 1.35
C GLY A 198 -9.70 -12.57 1.06
N LYS A 199 -9.72 -13.82 1.51
CA LYS A 199 -8.70 -14.82 1.22
C LYS A 199 -9.38 -16.08 0.72
N TYR A 200 -8.82 -16.68 -0.30
CA TYR A 200 -9.25 -17.94 -0.87
C TYR A 200 -8.06 -18.88 -0.96
N TYR A 201 -8.13 -20.00 -0.24
CA TYR A 201 -7.14 -21.07 -0.27
C TYR A 201 -7.78 -22.27 -0.97
N TRP A 202 -7.17 -22.74 -2.06
CA TRP A 202 -7.71 -23.86 -2.84
C TRP A 202 -7.41 -25.21 -2.22
N ASP A 203 -6.36 -25.31 -1.41
CA ASP A 203 -5.94 -26.54 -0.72
C ASP A 203 -6.41 -26.62 0.74
N ASN A 204 -6.86 -25.51 1.34
CA ASN A 204 -7.25 -25.42 2.74
C ASN A 204 -8.42 -24.44 2.98
N SER A 205 -9.57 -24.73 2.39
CA SER A 205 -10.73 -23.83 2.31
C SER A 205 -11.32 -23.42 3.66
N LYS A 206 -11.04 -24.14 4.76
CA LYS A 206 -11.52 -23.78 6.11
C LYS A 206 -10.95 -22.44 6.62
N TYR A 207 -9.90 -21.92 5.98
CA TYR A 207 -9.30 -20.62 6.29
C TYR A 207 -9.73 -19.50 5.33
N ASN A 208 -10.65 -19.79 4.41
CA ASN A 208 -11.21 -18.77 3.55
C ASN A 208 -11.93 -17.71 4.40
N GLU A 209 -11.87 -16.48 3.96
CA GLU A 209 -12.54 -15.36 4.63
C GLU A 209 -12.96 -14.29 3.60
N ILE A 210 -14.09 -13.65 3.89
CA ILE A 210 -14.57 -12.49 3.12
C ILE A 210 -15.00 -11.44 4.13
N SER A 211 -14.70 -10.19 3.86
CA SER A 211 -15.28 -9.05 4.58
C SER A 211 -15.62 -7.91 3.65
N SER A 212 -16.62 -7.13 4.04
CA SER A 212 -16.98 -5.90 3.36
C SER A 212 -17.19 -4.78 4.36
N ARG A 213 -16.68 -3.59 4.05
CA ARG A 213 -16.84 -2.37 4.86
C ARG A 213 -17.40 -1.26 3.98
N VAL A 214 -18.38 -0.57 4.50
CA VAL A 214 -18.94 0.65 3.89
C VAL A 214 -18.69 1.80 4.86
N LYS A 215 -18.09 2.87 4.37
CA LYS A 215 -17.85 4.12 5.10
C LYS A 215 -18.61 5.23 4.42
N VAL A 216 -19.27 6.09 5.19
CA VAL A 216 -19.91 7.31 4.69
C VAL A 216 -19.56 8.44 5.66
N GLY A 217 -19.05 9.54 5.15
CA GLY A 217 -18.66 10.62 6.03
C GLY A 217 -18.31 11.91 5.33
N PHE A 218 -17.55 12.73 6.02
CA PHE A 218 -17.15 14.07 5.59
C PHE A 218 -15.64 14.22 5.72
N GLY A 219 -15.11 15.07 4.86
CA GLY A 219 -13.69 15.41 4.87
C GLY A 219 -13.43 16.87 4.52
N TYR A 220 -12.24 17.29 4.90
CA TYR A 220 -11.60 18.52 4.45
C TYR A 220 -10.27 18.15 3.84
N LYS A 221 -9.93 18.72 2.68
CA LYS A 221 -8.64 18.51 2.03
C LYS A 221 -8.15 19.77 1.36
N ASP A 222 -6.93 20.17 1.70
CA ASP A 222 -6.15 21.18 0.99
C ASP A 222 -4.83 20.58 0.48
N LEU A 223 -3.84 21.40 0.12
CA LEU A 223 -2.55 20.93 -0.38
C LEU A 223 -1.69 20.22 0.66
N THR A 224 -1.92 20.51 1.93
CA THR A 224 -1.07 20.03 3.04
C THR A 224 -1.82 19.17 4.05
N ASN A 225 -3.12 19.34 4.15
CA ASN A 225 -3.94 18.68 5.17
C ASN A 225 -5.09 17.90 4.55
N GLU A 226 -5.35 16.73 5.09
CA GLU A 226 -6.59 15.99 4.85
C GLU A 226 -7.11 15.48 6.19
N VAL A 227 -8.36 15.78 6.49
CA VAL A 227 -9.05 15.32 7.69
C VAL A 227 -10.33 14.63 7.28
N LEU A 228 -10.55 13.42 7.77
CA LEU A 228 -11.70 12.59 7.44
C LEU A 228 -12.40 12.14 8.72
N PHE A 229 -13.73 12.13 8.72
CA PHE A 229 -14.56 11.51 9.74
C PHE A 229 -15.53 10.54 9.06
N LEU A 230 -15.36 9.25 9.32
CA LEU A 230 -15.91 8.16 8.55
C LEU A 230 -16.63 7.13 9.43
N PRO A 231 -17.90 7.34 9.80
CA PRO A 231 -18.74 6.26 10.27
C PRO A 231 -18.76 5.08 9.32
N PHE A 232 -18.79 3.86 9.85
CA PHE A 232 -18.75 2.66 9.04
C PHE A 232 -19.57 1.50 9.60
N VAL A 233 -19.90 0.58 8.70
CA VAL A 233 -20.39 -0.76 9.01
C VAL A 233 -19.50 -1.78 8.30
N GLU A 234 -19.20 -2.88 8.99
CA GLU A 234 -18.41 -3.99 8.43
C GLU A 234 -19.10 -5.31 8.70
N TYR A 235 -19.07 -6.20 7.72
CA TYR A 235 -19.50 -7.59 7.84
C TYR A 235 -18.39 -8.53 7.43
N SER A 236 -18.27 -9.66 8.14
CA SER A 236 -17.35 -10.73 7.77
C SER A 236 -18.03 -12.09 7.75
N TRP A 237 -17.55 -12.94 6.84
CA TRP A 237 -18.06 -14.30 6.62
C TRP A 237 -16.87 -15.24 6.53
N ASN A 238 -17.00 -16.41 7.19
CA ASN A 238 -16.02 -17.49 7.14
C ASN A 238 -16.73 -18.82 6.90
N PRO A 239 -16.05 -19.82 6.34
CA PRO A 239 -16.56 -21.19 6.28
C PRO A 239 -16.70 -21.80 7.67
N ASN A 240 -17.46 -22.86 7.78
CA ASN A 240 -17.55 -23.61 9.03
C ASN A 240 -16.28 -24.44 9.23
N LYS A 241 -15.42 -24.03 10.16
CA LYS A 241 -14.11 -24.67 10.44
C LYS A 241 -14.20 -26.15 10.87
N ASN A 242 -15.39 -26.61 11.29
CA ASN A 242 -15.60 -27.99 11.74
C ASN A 242 -15.87 -28.97 10.58
N GLN A 243 -15.97 -28.48 9.34
CA GLN A 243 -16.16 -29.32 8.16
C GLN A 243 -14.95 -29.12 7.22
N GLN A 244 -14.20 -30.18 6.98
CA GLN A 244 -12.90 -30.17 6.32
C GLN A 244 -12.93 -29.71 4.86
N ASN A 245 -14.07 -29.54 4.23
CA ASN A 245 -14.25 -29.02 2.87
C ASN A 245 -15.52 -28.17 2.73
N SER A 246 -15.90 -27.44 3.78
CA SER A 246 -17.07 -26.57 3.70
C SER A 246 -16.75 -25.34 2.85
N SER A 247 -17.34 -25.26 1.68
CA SER A 247 -17.31 -24.07 0.81
C SER A 247 -18.38 -23.05 1.19
N THR A 248 -19.27 -23.37 2.13
CA THR A 248 -20.39 -22.52 2.50
C THR A 248 -19.96 -21.45 3.51
N PHE A 249 -20.03 -20.20 3.11
CA PHE A 249 -19.75 -19.05 3.97
C PHE A 249 -20.93 -18.78 4.90
N HIS A 250 -20.62 -18.56 6.18
CA HIS A 250 -21.56 -18.13 7.19
C HIS A 250 -21.15 -16.79 7.76
N ARG A 251 -22.11 -15.98 8.15
CA ARG A 251 -21.85 -14.72 8.84
C ARG A 251 -21.05 -15.00 10.12
N TYR A 252 -19.86 -14.40 10.21
CA TYR A 252 -18.95 -14.57 11.33
C TYR A 252 -19.10 -13.44 12.32
N SER A 253 -18.94 -12.20 11.87
CA SER A 253 -19.07 -11.01 12.72
C SER A 253 -19.59 -9.81 11.94
N ASN A 254 -19.99 -8.81 12.69
CA ASN A 254 -20.23 -7.46 12.19
C ASN A 254 -19.62 -6.45 13.14
N ALA A 255 -19.19 -5.31 12.59
CA ALA A 255 -18.76 -4.16 13.34
C ALA A 255 -19.52 -2.92 12.90
N ILE A 256 -19.76 -2.02 13.84
CA ILE A 256 -20.25 -0.67 13.60
C ILE A 256 -19.34 0.27 14.36
N GLY A 257 -18.92 1.35 13.72
CA GLY A 257 -17.96 2.24 14.33
C GLY A 257 -17.76 3.54 13.57
N THR A 258 -16.73 4.25 13.97
CA THR A 258 -16.27 5.47 13.33
C THR A 258 -14.76 5.47 13.25
N GLU A 259 -14.24 6.01 12.17
CA GLU A 259 -12.81 6.19 11.91
C GLU A 259 -12.58 7.69 11.65
N ALA A 260 -11.57 8.25 12.29
CA ALA A 260 -11.07 9.59 12.00
C ALA A 260 -9.65 9.48 11.47
N GLU A 261 -9.37 10.13 10.36
CA GLU A 261 -8.04 10.14 9.72
C GLU A 261 -7.56 11.57 9.58
N ILE A 262 -6.29 11.81 9.88
CA ILE A 262 -5.61 13.09 9.70
C ILE A 262 -4.31 12.82 8.96
N ASN A 263 -4.19 13.37 7.76
CA ASN A 263 -2.97 13.36 6.96
C ASN A 263 -2.45 14.79 6.85
N ASN A 264 -1.22 15.03 7.27
CA ASN A 264 -0.65 16.36 7.32
C ASN A 264 0.78 16.37 6.77
N TRP A 265 1.06 17.25 5.82
CA TRP A 265 2.42 17.59 5.40
C TRP A 265 2.99 18.66 6.33
N LEU A 266 3.89 18.26 7.23
CA LEU A 266 4.59 19.16 8.15
C LEU A 266 5.54 20.12 7.39
N ASN A 267 6.11 19.64 6.30
CA ASN A 267 6.88 20.37 5.32
C ASN A 267 7.00 19.56 4.01
N LYS A 268 7.85 19.99 3.07
CA LYS A 268 8.06 19.34 1.76
C LYS A 268 8.55 17.87 1.84
N GLN A 269 9.11 17.45 2.96
CA GLN A 269 9.72 16.13 3.15
C GLN A 269 9.04 15.27 4.20
N TRP A 270 8.35 15.87 5.16
CA TRP A 270 7.76 15.17 6.30
C TRP A 270 6.24 15.15 6.21
N LYS A 271 5.66 13.95 6.24
CA LYS A 271 4.21 13.73 6.31
C LYS A 271 3.88 12.92 7.55
N ASN A 272 2.88 13.35 8.29
CA ASN A 272 2.27 12.60 9.37
C ASN A 272 0.92 12.05 8.94
N SER A 273 0.58 10.85 9.37
CA SER A 273 -0.71 10.18 9.13
C SER A 273 -1.19 9.53 10.41
N LEU A 274 -2.23 10.09 11.00
CA LEU A 274 -2.89 9.61 12.21
C LEU A 274 -4.25 9.02 11.85
N SER A 275 -4.54 7.82 12.34
CA SER A 275 -5.87 7.19 12.24
C SER A 275 -6.33 6.73 13.62
N VAL A 276 -7.60 7.00 13.94
CA VAL A 276 -8.26 6.57 15.17
C VAL A 276 -9.55 5.86 14.79
N GLU A 277 -9.72 4.61 15.22
CA GLU A 277 -10.95 3.83 15.03
C GLU A 277 -11.57 3.47 16.38
N LEU A 278 -12.87 3.68 16.49
CA LEU A 278 -13.72 3.28 17.61
C LEU A 278 -14.84 2.41 17.04
N SER A 279 -14.94 1.15 17.47
CA SER A 279 -15.98 0.27 16.94
C SER A 279 -16.48 -0.73 17.97
N ARG A 280 -17.70 -1.24 17.73
CA ARG A 280 -18.27 -2.34 18.47
C ARG A 280 -18.38 -3.54 17.54
N GLN A 281 -17.72 -4.63 17.94
CA GLN A 281 -17.76 -5.92 17.25
C GLN A 281 -18.74 -6.87 17.90
N SER A 282 -19.56 -7.54 17.08
CA SER A 282 -20.50 -8.56 17.50
C SER A 282 -20.32 -9.82 16.65
N TYR A 283 -20.19 -10.96 17.30
CA TYR A 283 -19.95 -12.25 16.66
C TYR A 283 -21.23 -13.07 16.60
N HIS A 284 -21.46 -13.77 15.51
CA HIS A 284 -22.74 -14.49 15.33
C HIS A 284 -22.83 -15.71 16.25
N LYS A 285 -21.84 -16.58 16.26
CA LYS A 285 -21.84 -17.83 17.06
C LYS A 285 -21.06 -17.70 18.37
N THR A 286 -19.98 -16.97 18.39
CA THR A 286 -19.04 -16.89 19.52
C THR A 286 -19.23 -15.58 20.30
N LYS A 287 -20.35 -15.47 21.02
CA LYS A 287 -20.73 -14.25 21.74
C LYS A 287 -19.75 -13.81 22.84
N LEU A 288 -18.87 -14.69 23.29
CA LEU A 288 -17.80 -14.38 24.23
C LEU A 288 -16.74 -13.42 23.65
N LEU A 289 -16.69 -13.30 22.31
CA LEU A 289 -15.79 -12.37 21.61
C LEU A 289 -16.38 -10.98 21.40
N ASP A 290 -17.70 -10.78 21.71
CA ASP A 290 -18.36 -9.48 21.57
C ASP A 290 -17.69 -8.43 22.47
N GLY A 291 -17.43 -7.25 21.94
CA GLY A 291 -16.82 -6.15 22.69
C GLY A 291 -16.52 -4.93 21.82
N ASN A 292 -15.92 -3.93 22.45
CA ASN A 292 -15.48 -2.72 21.77
C ASN A 292 -14.03 -2.88 21.30
N VAL A 293 -13.70 -2.15 20.24
CA VAL A 293 -12.35 -2.05 19.69
C VAL A 293 -11.99 -0.58 19.59
N TYR A 294 -10.82 -0.25 20.07
CA TYR A 294 -10.19 1.06 20.01
C TYR A 294 -8.83 0.90 19.36
N SER A 295 -8.58 1.61 18.29
CA SER A 295 -7.25 1.61 17.68
C SER A 295 -6.77 3.01 17.36
N VAL A 296 -5.49 3.22 17.54
CA VAL A 296 -4.77 4.43 17.16
C VAL A 296 -3.54 4.00 16.39
N SER A 297 -3.32 4.58 15.23
CA SER A 297 -2.15 4.33 14.39
C SER A 297 -1.59 5.67 13.95
N ASP A 298 -0.33 5.91 14.24
CA ASP A 298 0.38 7.10 13.78
C ASP A 298 1.60 6.69 12.95
N THR A 299 1.80 7.34 11.82
CA THR A 299 2.91 7.08 10.90
C THR A 299 3.55 8.38 10.49
N LEU A 300 4.85 8.47 10.68
CA LEU A 300 5.69 9.56 10.21
C LEU A 300 6.48 9.08 8.99
N LEU A 301 6.30 9.73 7.87
CA LEU A 301 7.02 9.50 6.61
C LEU A 301 8.01 10.64 6.38
N TYR A 302 9.25 10.30 6.04
CA TYR A 302 10.29 11.22 5.60
C TYR A 302 10.76 10.87 4.19
N ILE A 303 10.53 11.75 3.23
CA ILE A 303 11.03 11.64 1.86
C ILE A 303 12.32 12.44 1.77
N SER A 304 13.47 11.74 1.81
CA SER A 304 14.78 12.43 1.78
C SER A 304 15.08 13.02 0.40
N ASN A 305 14.63 12.34 -0.65
CA ASN A 305 14.70 12.76 -2.06
C ASN A 305 13.73 11.93 -2.90
N SER A 306 13.61 12.22 -4.17
CA SER A 306 12.68 11.55 -5.09
C SER A 306 12.86 10.02 -5.21
N ASN A 307 13.97 9.47 -4.70
CA ASN A 307 14.29 8.04 -4.80
C ASN A 307 14.30 7.32 -3.47
N GLN A 308 14.26 8.03 -2.34
CA GLN A 308 14.44 7.44 -1.02
C GLN A 308 13.47 8.01 -0.01
N TYR A 309 12.89 7.12 0.79
CA TYR A 309 12.06 7.49 1.91
C TYR A 309 12.28 6.58 3.11
N TRP A 310 11.98 7.11 4.28
CA TRP A 310 11.96 6.42 5.57
C TRP A 310 10.59 6.58 6.19
N PHE A 311 10.17 5.61 6.96
CA PHE A 311 8.96 5.74 7.76
C PHE A 311 9.12 5.07 9.10
N SER A 312 8.41 5.61 10.09
CA SER A 312 8.26 5.00 11.40
C SER A 312 6.79 5.10 11.82
N GLY A 313 6.35 4.20 12.65
CA GLY A 313 4.97 4.25 13.14
C GLY A 313 4.83 3.58 14.48
N ILE A 314 3.82 4.03 15.21
CA ILE A 314 3.37 3.46 16.47
C ILE A 314 1.89 3.11 16.35
N ASP A 315 1.50 1.96 16.91
CA ASP A 315 0.11 1.57 16.93
C ASP A 315 -0.28 1.12 18.34
N PHE A 316 -1.47 1.50 18.74
CA PHE A 316 -2.15 0.99 19.91
C PHE A 316 -3.47 0.36 19.49
N TYR A 317 -3.73 -0.84 19.99
CA TYR A 317 -4.95 -1.57 19.74
C TYR A 317 -5.46 -2.15 21.06
N HIS A 318 -6.66 -1.75 21.47
CA HIS A 318 -7.36 -2.28 22.63
C HIS A 318 -8.61 -3.00 22.18
N LYS A 319 -8.74 -4.26 22.56
CA LYS A 319 -9.93 -5.06 22.31
C LYS A 319 -10.56 -5.48 23.63
N GLU A 320 -11.77 -5.02 23.87
CA GLU A 320 -12.63 -5.61 24.86
C GLU A 320 -13.27 -6.90 24.33
N ALA A 321 -13.58 -7.83 25.19
CA ALA A 321 -14.38 -9.00 24.91
C ALA A 321 -15.12 -9.41 26.18
N LYS A 322 -16.26 -10.09 26.06
CA LYS A 322 -16.96 -10.67 27.21
C LYS A 322 -16.06 -11.67 27.94
N SER A 323 -15.30 -12.45 27.18
CA SER A 323 -14.25 -13.31 27.69
C SER A 323 -12.97 -12.50 27.90
N LYS A 324 -12.50 -12.37 29.15
CA LYS A 324 -11.25 -11.67 29.48
C LYS A 324 -10.01 -12.33 28.85
N ALA A 325 -10.06 -13.64 28.63
CA ALA A 325 -9.02 -14.36 27.91
C ALA A 325 -8.92 -13.99 26.42
N ASN A 326 -9.93 -13.33 25.86
CA ASN A 326 -9.94 -12.83 24.47
C ASN A 326 -9.87 -11.31 24.37
N ALA A 327 -9.87 -10.61 25.51
CA ALA A 327 -9.63 -9.18 25.60
C ALA A 327 -8.13 -8.90 25.73
N PHE A 328 -7.59 -7.91 25.01
CA PHE A 328 -6.16 -7.63 25.03
C PHE A 328 -5.82 -6.19 24.65
N ASP A 329 -4.65 -5.78 25.10
CA ASP A 329 -3.95 -4.58 24.67
C ASP A 329 -2.77 -4.99 23.78
N ARG A 330 -2.55 -4.25 22.68
CA ARG A 330 -1.40 -4.47 21.80
C ARG A 330 -0.77 -3.12 21.44
N PHE A 331 0.50 -2.99 21.79
CA PHE A 331 1.36 -1.88 21.39
C PHE A 331 2.30 -2.35 20.30
N SER A 332 2.49 -1.57 19.26
CA SER A 332 3.49 -1.88 18.25
C SER A 332 4.26 -0.66 17.79
N VAL A 333 5.48 -0.91 17.38
CA VAL A 333 6.36 0.03 16.70
C VAL A 333 6.81 -0.59 15.40
N ARG A 334 6.92 0.22 14.37
CA ARG A 334 7.42 -0.20 13.06
C ARG A 334 8.32 0.86 12.47
N ALA A 335 9.31 0.43 11.71
CA ALA A 335 10.16 1.31 10.94
C ALA A 335 10.49 0.66 9.60
N GLY A 336 10.76 1.48 8.61
CA GLY A 336 11.10 0.98 7.30
C GLY A 336 11.79 2.02 6.43
N TRP A 337 12.27 1.52 5.33
CA TRP A 337 13.04 2.27 4.36
C TRP A 337 12.71 1.78 2.95
N GLY A 338 12.56 2.70 2.02
CA GLY A 338 12.34 2.42 0.61
C GLY A 338 13.35 3.14 -0.27
N GLN A 339 13.82 2.44 -1.30
CA GLN A 339 14.82 2.95 -2.23
C GLN A 339 14.46 2.58 -3.67
N GLU A 340 14.52 3.57 -4.55
CA GLU A 340 14.52 3.39 -6.00
C GLU A 340 15.98 3.37 -6.50
N TRP A 341 16.36 2.25 -7.11
CA TRP A 341 17.70 2.04 -7.68
C TRP A 341 17.70 2.35 -9.18
N LEU A 342 18.89 2.42 -9.76
CA LEU A 342 19.04 2.45 -11.20
C LEU A 342 18.46 1.20 -11.86
N GLN A 343 18.19 1.26 -13.16
CA GLN A 343 17.61 0.18 -13.97
C GLN A 343 16.19 -0.26 -13.51
N GLY A 344 15.50 0.60 -12.74
CA GLY A 344 14.10 0.39 -12.38
C GLY A 344 13.86 -0.47 -11.15
N ILE A 345 14.87 -1.05 -10.54
CA ILE A 345 14.72 -1.85 -9.32
C ILE A 345 14.28 -0.93 -8.18
N SER A 346 13.39 -1.43 -7.35
CA SER A 346 12.96 -0.77 -6.12
C SER A 346 12.89 -1.78 -4.99
N THR A 347 13.28 -1.33 -3.80
CA THR A 347 13.28 -2.14 -2.58
C THR A 347 12.52 -1.42 -1.48
N ARG A 348 11.82 -2.17 -0.65
CA ARG A 348 11.27 -1.71 0.63
C ARG A 348 11.63 -2.72 1.71
N PHE A 349 12.21 -2.22 2.78
CA PHE A 349 12.50 -2.97 3.99
C PHE A 349 11.64 -2.44 5.12
N GLN A 350 11.09 -3.32 5.95
CA GLN A 350 10.31 -2.95 7.12
C GLN A 350 10.55 -3.95 8.24
N VAL A 351 10.70 -3.44 9.44
CA VAL A 351 10.74 -4.21 10.69
C VAL A 351 9.64 -3.73 11.62
N GLY A 352 9.14 -4.63 12.45
CA GLY A 352 8.15 -4.32 13.46
C GLY A 352 8.32 -5.16 14.70
N TYR A 353 7.98 -4.57 15.83
CA TYR A 353 7.86 -5.23 17.13
C TYR A 353 6.51 -4.85 17.74
N ALA A 354 5.83 -5.83 18.33
CA ALA A 354 4.62 -5.56 19.09
C ALA A 354 4.61 -6.39 20.39
N LYS A 355 3.99 -5.83 21.41
CA LYS A 355 3.64 -6.52 22.64
C LYS A 355 2.16 -6.61 22.80
N ARG A 356 1.64 -7.84 22.94
CA ARG A 356 0.23 -8.11 23.20
C ARG A 356 0.05 -8.70 24.58
N ILE A 357 -0.84 -8.13 25.37
CA ILE A 357 -1.12 -8.52 26.75
C ILE A 357 -2.62 -8.82 26.86
N TYR A 358 -2.96 -10.08 27.13
CA TYR A 358 -4.33 -10.49 27.38
C TYR A 358 -4.77 -10.13 28.79
N GLN A 359 -6.06 -9.79 28.96
CA GLN A 359 -6.59 -9.27 30.22
C GLN A 359 -6.99 -10.37 31.23
N GLY A 360 -7.24 -11.59 30.78
CA GLY A 360 -7.63 -12.71 31.62
C GLY A 360 -6.94 -14.02 31.23
N ALA A 361 -6.97 -14.96 32.12
CA ALA A 361 -6.44 -16.30 31.91
C ALA A 361 -7.53 -17.22 31.31
N ILE A 362 -7.15 -18.16 30.46
CA ILE A 362 -8.06 -19.15 29.89
C ILE A 362 -8.70 -20.01 31.00
N ALA A 363 -7.97 -20.24 32.08
CA ALA A 363 -8.45 -21.02 33.24
C ALA A 363 -9.59 -20.36 34.01
N GLU A 364 -9.67 -19.03 34.01
CA GLU A 364 -10.73 -18.29 34.75
C GLU A 364 -12.12 -18.50 34.16
N GLU A 365 -12.19 -18.94 32.92
CA GLU A 365 -13.45 -19.17 32.20
C GLU A 365 -13.88 -20.63 32.16
N ASN A 366 -13.01 -21.54 32.62
CA ASN A 366 -13.25 -22.99 32.60
C ASN A 366 -13.23 -23.57 34.02
N ASN A 367 -14.32 -24.17 34.43
CA ASN A 367 -14.42 -24.85 35.72
C ASN A 367 -13.69 -26.23 35.78
N TYR A 368 -12.91 -26.56 34.76
CA TYR A 368 -12.14 -27.78 34.68
C TYR A 368 -10.69 -27.57 35.08
N TRP A 369 -10.05 -28.63 35.56
CA TRP A 369 -8.60 -28.57 35.78
C TRP A 369 -7.87 -28.25 34.47
N VAL A 370 -7.03 -27.24 34.51
CA VAL A 370 -6.22 -26.79 33.38
C VAL A 370 -4.75 -26.66 33.81
N PRO A 371 -3.82 -26.86 32.89
CA PRO A 371 -2.40 -26.66 33.15
C PRO A 371 -2.07 -25.23 33.64
N ASP A 372 -1.00 -25.11 34.42
CA ASP A 372 -0.59 -23.83 35.04
C ASP A 372 -0.31 -22.71 34.03
N PHE A 373 0.11 -23.05 32.81
CA PHE A 373 0.33 -22.07 31.75
C PHE A 373 -0.96 -21.44 31.20
N TYR A 374 -2.13 -22.00 31.50
CA TYR A 374 -3.44 -21.40 31.23
C TYR A 374 -4.01 -20.60 32.40
N LYS A 375 -3.36 -20.64 33.57
CA LYS A 375 -3.79 -19.92 34.78
C LYS A 375 -3.32 -18.48 34.86
N LYS A 376 -2.50 -18.05 33.91
CA LYS A 376 -1.99 -16.67 33.81
C LYS A 376 -2.42 -16.04 32.49
N PRO A 377 -2.72 -14.73 32.47
CA PRO A 377 -2.94 -14.01 31.23
C PRO A 377 -1.76 -14.17 30.27
N GLN A 378 -2.07 -14.47 29.02
CA GLN A 378 -1.07 -14.66 27.97
C GLN A 378 -0.41 -13.31 27.62
N LYS A 379 0.89 -13.34 27.37
CA LYS A 379 1.68 -12.20 26.87
C LYS A 379 2.47 -12.68 25.68
N ASN A 380 2.44 -11.91 24.59
CA ASN A 380 3.15 -12.23 23.36
C ASN A 380 4.08 -11.07 22.99
N ASP A 381 5.30 -11.42 22.62
CA ASP A 381 6.23 -10.56 21.92
C ASP A 381 6.20 -10.96 20.44
N GLU A 382 5.84 -10.02 19.56
CA GLU A 382 5.59 -10.27 18.14
C GLU A 382 6.64 -9.52 17.30
N TYR A 383 7.37 -10.25 16.45
CA TYR A 383 8.43 -9.71 15.59
C TYR A 383 8.02 -9.88 14.13
N SER A 384 8.31 -8.90 13.31
CA SER A 384 8.06 -8.98 11.87
C SER A 384 9.16 -8.33 11.06
N VAL A 385 9.49 -8.94 9.93
CA VAL A 385 10.40 -8.42 8.92
C VAL A 385 9.76 -8.61 7.56
N TYR A 386 9.77 -7.55 6.73
CA TYR A 386 9.28 -7.59 5.36
C TYR A 386 10.34 -7.04 4.42
N ILE A 387 10.58 -7.74 3.33
CA ILE A 387 11.44 -7.28 2.23
C ILE A 387 10.60 -7.36 0.96
N THR A 388 10.35 -6.21 0.34
CA THR A 388 9.59 -6.12 -0.91
C THR A 388 10.51 -5.65 -2.04
N LEU A 389 10.41 -6.33 -3.17
CA LEU A 389 11.17 -6.03 -4.40
C LEU A 389 10.19 -5.87 -5.56
N TRP A 390 10.45 -4.88 -6.42
CA TRP A 390 9.74 -4.70 -7.68
C TRP A 390 10.62 -4.01 -8.70
N ASN A 391 10.25 -4.15 -9.99
CA ASN A 391 10.88 -3.39 -11.04
C ASN A 391 9.87 -2.45 -11.68
N ARG A 392 10.16 -1.14 -11.68
CA ARG A 392 9.30 -0.09 -12.20
C ARG A 392 9.11 -0.13 -13.73
N ASN A 393 10.01 -0.83 -14.44
CA ASN A 393 9.90 -1.05 -15.88
C ASN A 393 8.85 -2.14 -16.21
N PHE A 394 8.53 -3.01 -15.25
CA PHE A 394 7.43 -3.97 -15.40
C PHE A 394 6.10 -3.30 -15.06
N TYR A 395 5.67 -2.47 -15.99
CA TYR A 395 4.41 -1.74 -15.90
C TYR A 395 3.52 -2.11 -17.09
N PHE A 396 2.33 -2.62 -16.79
CA PHE A 396 1.32 -2.94 -17.79
C PHE A 396 -0.07 -2.62 -17.24
N TYR A 397 -0.83 -1.88 -18.00
CA TYR A 397 -2.20 -1.47 -17.64
C TYR A 397 -2.34 -0.91 -16.20
N GLY A 398 -1.36 -0.13 -15.73
CA GLY A 398 -1.39 0.45 -14.37
C GLY A 398 -0.88 -0.48 -13.26
N ILE A 399 -0.42 -1.70 -13.58
CA ILE A 399 0.05 -2.69 -12.61
C ILE A 399 1.57 -2.80 -12.66
N THR A 400 2.19 -2.78 -11.48
CA THR A 400 3.60 -3.15 -11.27
C THR A 400 3.65 -4.29 -10.27
N PRO A 401 4.05 -5.52 -10.69
CA PRO A 401 4.15 -6.67 -9.78
C PRO A 401 5.19 -6.44 -8.68
N LYS A 402 4.87 -6.88 -7.45
CA LYS A 402 5.77 -6.80 -6.31
C LYS A 402 5.91 -8.17 -5.65
N ILE A 403 7.12 -8.52 -5.28
CA ILE A 403 7.43 -9.74 -4.53
C ILE A 403 7.81 -9.33 -3.12
N THR A 404 7.17 -9.93 -2.12
CA THR A 404 7.47 -9.70 -0.71
C THR A 404 7.81 -11.01 -0.01
N TRP A 405 8.97 -11.04 0.64
CA TRP A 405 9.29 -12.03 1.66
C TRP A 405 8.92 -11.45 3.03
N ALA A 406 8.22 -12.24 3.84
CA ALA A 406 7.78 -11.88 5.18
C ALA A 406 8.19 -12.94 6.19
N TYR A 407 8.92 -12.53 7.23
CA TYR A 407 9.19 -13.33 8.41
C TYR A 407 8.38 -12.80 9.58
N GLN A 408 7.70 -13.69 10.30
CA GLN A 408 6.95 -13.38 11.51
C GLN A 408 7.28 -14.39 12.60
N LYS A 409 7.49 -13.89 13.83
CA LYS A 409 7.72 -14.70 15.01
C LYS A 409 6.88 -14.18 16.17
N ILE A 410 6.24 -15.10 16.87
CA ILE A 410 5.54 -14.82 18.12
C ILE A 410 6.20 -15.65 19.23
N ASP A 411 6.73 -14.98 20.22
CA ASP A 411 7.20 -15.56 21.47
C ASP A 411 6.13 -15.31 22.54
N SER A 412 5.48 -16.36 22.98
CA SER A 412 4.38 -16.30 23.94
C SER A 412 4.82 -16.79 25.32
N SER A 413 4.28 -16.18 26.37
CA SER A 413 4.40 -16.72 27.75
C SER A 413 3.76 -18.11 27.88
N ASN A 414 2.89 -18.49 26.96
CA ASN A 414 2.39 -19.85 26.77
C ASN A 414 3.03 -20.44 25.52
N LEU A 415 3.96 -21.39 25.69
CA LEU A 415 4.75 -21.98 24.60
C LEU A 415 3.89 -22.57 23.46
N PHE A 416 2.65 -23.00 23.75
CA PHE A 416 1.75 -23.54 22.73
C PHE A 416 1.20 -22.49 21.75
N TYR A 417 1.44 -21.19 22.03
CA TYR A 417 1.10 -20.07 21.13
C TYR A 417 2.36 -19.42 20.53
N SER A 418 3.55 -20.01 20.77
CA SER A 418 4.80 -19.55 20.17
C SER A 418 5.01 -20.22 18.82
N TYR A 419 5.25 -19.43 17.77
CA TYR A 419 5.53 -19.93 16.44
C TYR A 419 6.35 -18.91 15.62
N ASP A 420 6.93 -19.40 14.54
CA ASP A 420 7.52 -18.57 13.50
C ASP A 420 7.05 -19.07 12.12
N LYS A 421 7.03 -18.16 11.16
CA LYS A 421 6.65 -18.47 9.79
C LYS A 421 7.35 -17.57 8.78
N ASN A 422 7.63 -18.16 7.62
CA ASN A 422 8.13 -17.49 6.44
C ASN A 422 7.08 -17.58 5.35
N ASN A 423 6.72 -16.45 4.78
CA ASN A 423 5.73 -16.37 3.72
C ASN A 423 6.30 -15.62 2.52
N PHE A 424 5.85 -16.01 1.32
CA PHE A 424 6.13 -15.29 0.10
C PHE A 424 4.83 -14.81 -0.51
N TYR A 425 4.83 -13.56 -0.94
CA TYR A 425 3.68 -12.90 -1.54
C TYR A 425 4.07 -12.33 -2.89
N LEU A 426 3.21 -12.53 -3.89
CA LEU A 426 3.29 -11.86 -5.18
C LEU A 426 2.04 -11.00 -5.35
N GLU A 427 2.24 -9.69 -5.36
CA GLU A 427 1.18 -8.70 -5.39
C GLU A 427 1.00 -8.09 -6.78
N PHE A 428 -0.26 -7.98 -7.21
CA PHE A 428 -0.72 -7.23 -8.38
C PHE A 428 -1.81 -6.27 -7.90
N SER A 429 -1.57 -4.98 -7.96
CA SER A 429 -2.53 -3.97 -7.50
C SER A 429 -2.61 -2.80 -8.48
N LYS A 430 -3.81 -2.23 -8.62
CA LYS A 430 -4.09 -1.07 -9.46
C LYS A 430 -5.10 -0.13 -8.79
N TYR A 431 -4.91 1.16 -9.03
CA TYR A 431 -5.86 2.24 -8.75
C TYR A 431 -6.38 2.80 -10.08
N PHE A 432 -7.69 3.03 -10.19
CA PHE A 432 -8.37 3.52 -11.40
C PHE A 432 -9.03 4.87 -11.16
#